data_ea971049986a87a7f050698989c1d170
#
_entry.id   ea971049986a87a7f050698989c1d170
#
_cell.length_a   1.000
_cell.length_b   1.000
_cell.length_c   1.000
_cell.angle_alpha   90.00
_cell.angle_beta   90.00
_cell.angle_gamma   90.00
#
_symmetry.space_group_name_H-M   'P 1'
#
loop_
_entity.id
_entity.type
_entity.pdbx_description
1 polymer ?
#
loop_
_entity_poly.entity_id
_entity_poly.type
_entity_poly.pdbx_seq_one_letter_code
_entity_poly.pdbx_strand_id
1 'polypeptide(L)'
;CATAVGLKKTKSYIIIAENAHFSVFNGVELMNLIPIYIKMDYNEIGISKKCDIRKLKKILEDNIEKNIVAAVITSPTYEGVVSDIKSIANILHDFGIPLIVDEAHGAHLVYIENTIKKNAFSDTDNSIYDMKFPLSATRLGADIVVQSLHKTLPSLTQTAICHLSSDLVQKKHLKQALHIFETSSPSYVFLAAIDACIRYMSEHNAEINMYLKNLVEFRKGIDRCKNIHLWQDEGESGYDFTKL
;
A
#
# COMPACT_ATOMS: atom_id res chain seq x y z
N CYS A 1 -7.91 -10.60 -4.41
CA CYS A 1 -6.63 -10.57 -5.17
C CYS A 1 -5.80 -11.85 -4.97
N ALA A 2 -5.71 -12.39 -3.75
CA ALA A 2 -5.00 -13.67 -3.52
C ALA A 2 -5.51 -14.82 -4.41
N THR A 3 -6.75 -14.75 -4.88
CA THR A 3 -7.37 -15.74 -5.76
C THR A 3 -6.89 -15.69 -7.21
N ALA A 4 -6.32 -14.58 -7.64
CA ALA A 4 -5.87 -14.39 -9.03
C ALA A 4 -4.54 -15.09 -9.34
N VAL A 5 -3.81 -15.49 -8.30
CA VAL A 5 -2.44 -15.95 -8.41
C VAL A 5 -2.36 -17.48 -8.37
N GLY A 6 -2.99 -18.14 -9.34
CA GLY A 6 -2.66 -19.52 -9.69
C GLY A 6 -3.25 -20.61 -8.82
N LEU A 7 -4.49 -20.96 -9.08
CA LEU A 7 -5.10 -22.20 -8.64
C LEU A 7 -4.46 -23.40 -9.36
N LYS A 8 -3.36 -23.94 -8.84
CA LYS A 8 -2.91 -25.26 -9.18
C LYS A 8 -3.53 -26.28 -8.21
N LYS A 9 -3.83 -27.48 -8.70
CA LYS A 9 -4.40 -28.60 -7.93
C LYS A 9 -3.50 -29.13 -6.79
N THR A 10 -2.35 -28.52 -6.54
CA THR A 10 -1.41 -28.87 -5.47
C THR A 10 -1.57 -27.90 -4.29
N LYS A 11 -1.18 -28.32 -3.09
CA LYS A 11 -1.13 -27.44 -1.91
C LYS A 11 -0.38 -26.16 -2.27
N SER A 12 -1.06 -25.02 -2.18
CA SER A 12 -0.50 -23.71 -2.50
C SER A 12 -0.34 -22.90 -1.21
N TYR A 13 0.80 -22.27 -1.07
CA TYR A 13 1.15 -21.45 0.09
C TYR A 13 1.11 -19.98 -0.28
N ILE A 14 0.84 -19.14 0.71
CA ILE A 14 0.89 -17.69 0.55
C ILE A 14 1.63 -17.07 1.75
N ILE A 15 2.54 -16.15 1.47
CA ILE A 15 3.22 -15.38 2.52
C ILE A 15 2.35 -14.18 2.88
N ILE A 16 2.14 -13.94 4.19
CA ILE A 16 1.29 -12.84 4.68
C ILE A 16 1.96 -12.15 5.84
N ALA A 17 2.03 -10.81 5.81
CA ALA A 17 2.39 -10.04 6.98
C ALA A 17 1.31 -10.18 8.06
N GLU A 18 1.71 -10.42 9.30
CA GLU A 18 0.81 -10.68 10.42
C GLU A 18 -0.17 -9.54 10.70
N ASN A 19 0.20 -8.30 10.35
CA ASN A 19 -0.64 -7.11 10.44
C ASN A 19 -1.55 -6.87 9.23
N ALA A 20 -1.75 -7.86 8.36
CA ALA A 20 -2.63 -7.72 7.21
C ALA A 20 -4.09 -7.51 7.64
N HIS A 21 -4.86 -6.83 6.79
CA HIS A 21 -6.29 -6.64 7.02
C HIS A 21 -7.03 -7.99 7.00
N PHE A 22 -8.09 -8.13 7.83
CA PHE A 22 -8.85 -9.38 7.97
C PHE A 22 -9.37 -9.95 6.64
N SER A 23 -9.64 -9.11 5.64
CA SER A 23 -10.06 -9.56 4.30
C SER A 23 -9.01 -10.42 3.58
N VAL A 24 -7.72 -10.24 3.91
CA VAL A 24 -6.65 -11.08 3.37
C VAL A 24 -6.77 -12.50 3.94
N PHE A 25 -6.98 -12.63 5.25
CA PHE A 25 -7.17 -13.92 5.91
C PHE A 25 -8.42 -14.64 5.40
N ASN A 26 -9.54 -13.91 5.24
CA ASN A 26 -10.76 -14.44 4.63
C ASN A 26 -10.51 -14.95 3.20
N GLY A 27 -9.75 -14.21 2.40
CA GLY A 27 -9.38 -14.63 1.04
C GLY A 27 -8.54 -15.90 1.02
N VAL A 28 -7.62 -16.04 1.98
CA VAL A 28 -6.79 -17.26 2.14
C VAL A 28 -7.64 -18.47 2.47
N GLU A 29 -8.58 -18.32 3.40
CA GLU A 29 -9.51 -19.38 3.80
C GLU A 29 -10.43 -19.79 2.63
N LEU A 30 -11.07 -18.83 1.97
CA LEU A 30 -11.93 -19.07 0.82
C LEU A 30 -11.23 -19.83 -0.32
N MET A 31 -9.94 -19.57 -0.50
CA MET A 31 -9.14 -20.20 -1.55
C MET A 31 -8.40 -21.45 -1.11
N ASN A 32 -8.60 -21.89 0.13
CA ASN A 32 -7.92 -23.04 0.72
C ASN A 32 -6.39 -22.95 0.56
N LEU A 33 -5.82 -21.74 0.75
CA LEU A 33 -4.39 -21.53 0.75
C LEU A 33 -3.81 -21.79 2.15
N ILE A 34 -2.54 -22.17 2.19
CA ILE A 34 -1.83 -22.39 3.45
C ILE A 34 -0.97 -21.14 3.74
N PRO A 35 -1.29 -20.37 4.80
CA PRO A 35 -0.54 -19.17 5.12
C PRO A 35 0.82 -19.48 5.73
N ILE A 36 1.82 -18.68 5.35
CA ILE A 36 3.12 -18.57 6.00
C ILE A 36 3.22 -17.13 6.50
N TYR A 37 3.33 -16.94 7.82
CA TYR A 37 3.28 -15.61 8.40
C TYR A 37 4.65 -14.96 8.53
N ILE A 38 4.77 -13.70 8.08
CA ILE A 38 5.85 -12.81 8.48
C ILE A 38 5.45 -12.18 9.81
N LYS A 39 6.12 -12.57 10.90
CA LYS A 39 5.89 -11.95 12.21
C LYS A 39 6.37 -10.52 12.21
N MET A 40 5.47 -9.61 12.59
CA MET A 40 5.77 -8.20 12.70
C MET A 40 6.38 -7.88 14.07
N ASP A 41 7.27 -6.90 14.09
CA ASP A 41 7.72 -6.29 15.32
C ASP A 41 6.82 -5.09 15.65
N TYR A 42 6.69 -4.77 16.91
CA TYR A 42 5.87 -3.68 17.40
C TYR A 42 6.72 -2.73 18.24
N ASN A 43 6.34 -1.47 18.31
CA ASN A 43 6.92 -0.52 19.23
C ASN A 43 6.25 -0.62 20.62
N GLU A 44 6.70 0.21 21.56
CA GLU A 44 6.21 0.21 22.96
C GLU A 44 4.73 0.55 23.10
N ILE A 45 4.14 1.27 22.13
CA ILE A 45 2.74 1.65 22.10
C ILE A 45 1.87 0.74 21.21
N GLY A 46 2.44 -0.38 20.73
CA GLY A 46 1.70 -1.39 19.98
C GLY A 46 1.54 -1.10 18.49
N ILE A 47 2.25 -0.11 17.93
CA ILE A 47 2.25 0.15 16.48
C ILE A 47 3.19 -0.84 15.79
N SER A 48 2.69 -1.47 14.73
CA SER A 48 3.46 -2.39 13.89
C SER A 48 4.62 -1.66 13.20
N LYS A 49 5.82 -2.23 13.26
CA LYS A 49 6.97 -1.75 12.51
C LYS A 49 6.89 -2.18 11.04
N LYS A 50 7.80 -1.67 10.21
CA LYS A 50 7.96 -2.09 8.82
C LYS A 50 8.28 -3.59 8.70
N CYS A 51 7.95 -4.19 7.57
CA CYS A 51 8.30 -5.57 7.26
C CYS A 51 9.83 -5.77 7.29
N ASP A 52 10.32 -6.68 8.14
CA ASP A 52 11.74 -7.02 8.21
C ASP A 52 12.14 -7.93 7.04
N ILE A 53 12.96 -7.42 6.15
CA ILE A 53 13.48 -8.11 4.97
C ILE A 53 14.26 -9.37 5.35
N ARG A 54 14.95 -9.39 6.49
CA ARG A 54 15.70 -10.57 6.94
C ARG A 54 14.75 -11.71 7.31
N LYS A 55 13.61 -11.40 7.94
CA LYS A 55 12.57 -12.39 8.23
C LYS A 55 11.97 -12.96 6.94
N LEU A 56 11.72 -12.10 5.93
CA LEU A 56 11.22 -12.54 4.63
C LEU A 56 12.22 -13.48 3.94
N LYS A 57 13.50 -13.11 3.86
CA LYS A 57 14.54 -13.98 3.27
C LYS A 57 14.60 -15.33 3.94
N LYS A 58 14.62 -15.36 5.27
CA LYS A 58 14.62 -16.61 6.03
C LYS A 58 13.39 -17.48 5.73
N ILE A 59 12.20 -16.87 5.63
CA ILE A 59 10.97 -17.60 5.26
C ILE A 59 11.12 -18.23 3.88
N LEU A 60 11.68 -17.52 2.90
CA LEU A 60 11.88 -18.05 1.55
C LEU A 60 12.87 -19.20 1.53
N GLU A 61 14.00 -19.08 2.25
CA GLU A 61 15.00 -20.12 2.38
C GLU A 61 14.43 -21.39 3.06
N ASP A 62 13.70 -21.23 4.17
CA ASP A 62 13.11 -22.33 4.94
C ASP A 62 11.94 -23.03 4.19
N ASN A 63 11.43 -22.43 3.11
CA ASN A 63 10.27 -22.92 2.38
C ASN A 63 10.48 -23.06 0.86
N ILE A 64 11.74 -23.21 0.43
CA ILE A 64 12.10 -23.23 -0.99
C ILE A 64 11.40 -24.32 -1.80
N GLU A 65 11.07 -25.45 -1.18
CA GLU A 65 10.37 -26.59 -1.81
C GLU A 65 8.84 -26.38 -1.89
N LYS A 66 8.31 -25.32 -1.29
CA LYS A 66 6.88 -25.06 -1.25
C LYS A 66 6.43 -24.29 -2.47
N ASN A 67 5.25 -24.63 -2.97
CA ASN A 67 4.58 -23.84 -4.03
C ASN A 67 3.98 -22.56 -3.43
N ILE A 68 4.81 -21.53 -3.24
CA ILE A 68 4.37 -20.22 -2.77
C ILE A 68 3.84 -19.42 -3.97
N VAL A 69 2.56 -19.06 -3.92
CA VAL A 69 1.86 -18.44 -5.07
C VAL A 69 1.84 -16.92 -5.04
N ALA A 70 2.02 -16.31 -3.86
CA ALA A 70 2.14 -14.86 -3.69
C ALA A 70 2.65 -14.49 -2.29
N ALA A 71 3.05 -13.22 -2.13
CA ALA A 71 3.21 -12.57 -0.85
C ALA A 71 2.27 -11.35 -0.74
N VAL A 72 1.71 -11.10 0.44
CA VAL A 72 0.84 -9.96 0.73
C VAL A 72 1.44 -9.12 1.85
N ILE A 73 1.65 -7.84 1.58
CA ILE A 73 2.19 -6.84 2.53
C ILE A 73 1.24 -5.65 2.59
N THR A 74 0.98 -5.15 3.80
CA THR A 74 0.25 -3.89 4.01
C THR A 74 1.25 -2.73 4.12
N SER A 75 1.16 -1.74 3.22
CA SER A 75 2.03 -0.56 3.22
C SER A 75 1.40 0.57 2.38
N PRO A 76 1.17 1.77 2.95
CA PRO A 76 1.33 2.12 4.37
C PRO A 76 0.36 1.36 5.29
N THR A 77 0.74 1.22 6.56
CA THR A 77 -0.22 0.81 7.60
C THR A 77 -1.21 1.94 7.90
N TYR A 78 -2.20 1.66 8.75
CA TYR A 78 -3.15 2.69 9.21
C TYR A 78 -2.42 3.88 9.86
N GLU A 79 -1.40 3.61 10.65
CA GLU A 79 -0.59 4.60 11.37
C GLU A 79 0.42 5.33 10.49
N GLY A 80 0.61 4.89 9.24
CA GLY A 80 1.52 5.50 8.29
C GLY A 80 2.91 4.85 8.16
N VAL A 81 3.11 3.67 8.76
CA VAL A 81 4.37 2.94 8.61
C VAL A 81 4.51 2.38 7.20
N VAL A 82 5.65 2.65 6.56
CA VAL A 82 5.95 2.23 5.19
C VAL A 82 7.07 1.19 5.19
N SER A 83 6.83 0.08 4.50
CA SER A 83 7.84 -0.97 4.28
C SER A 83 8.66 -0.70 3.01
N ASP A 84 9.87 -1.22 2.94
CA ASP A 84 10.73 -1.15 1.75
C ASP A 84 10.19 -2.09 0.65
N ILE A 85 9.12 -1.65 -0.02
CA ILE A 85 8.43 -2.42 -1.05
C ILE A 85 9.36 -2.78 -2.20
N LYS A 86 10.29 -1.89 -2.58
CA LYS A 86 11.22 -2.16 -3.68
C LYS A 86 12.14 -3.35 -3.38
N SER A 87 12.73 -3.37 -2.20
CA SER A 87 13.60 -4.49 -1.80
C SER A 87 12.80 -5.78 -1.62
N ILE A 88 11.59 -5.69 -1.05
CA ILE A 88 10.68 -6.84 -0.89
C ILE A 88 10.30 -7.41 -2.26
N ALA A 89 9.91 -6.58 -3.22
CA ALA A 89 9.57 -6.99 -4.58
C ALA A 89 10.75 -7.71 -5.25
N ASN A 90 11.94 -7.10 -5.23
CA ASN A 90 13.13 -7.70 -5.85
C ASN A 90 13.42 -9.10 -5.27
N ILE A 91 13.38 -9.24 -3.95
CA ILE A 91 13.64 -10.52 -3.29
C ILE A 91 12.60 -11.58 -3.69
N LEU A 92 11.33 -11.23 -3.72
CA LEU A 92 10.24 -12.14 -4.11
C LEU A 92 10.35 -12.54 -5.59
N HIS A 93 10.69 -11.59 -6.45
CA HIS A 93 10.85 -11.83 -7.90
C HIS A 93 12.01 -12.74 -8.22
N ASP A 94 13.10 -12.73 -7.43
CA ASP A 94 14.20 -13.69 -7.56
C ASP A 94 13.72 -15.15 -7.38
N PHE A 95 12.61 -15.36 -6.67
CA PHE A 95 11.94 -16.65 -6.50
C PHE A 95 10.72 -16.84 -7.42
N GLY A 96 10.43 -15.89 -8.32
CA GLY A 96 9.25 -15.93 -9.19
C GLY A 96 7.92 -15.76 -8.44
N ILE A 97 7.93 -15.16 -7.25
CA ILE A 97 6.77 -14.98 -6.38
C ILE A 97 6.25 -13.54 -6.56
N PRO A 98 5.00 -13.34 -6.99
CA PRO A 98 4.42 -12.02 -7.12
C PRO A 98 4.13 -11.37 -5.76
N LEU A 99 4.32 -10.05 -5.69
CA LEU A 99 4.02 -9.22 -4.53
C LEU A 99 2.68 -8.52 -4.69
N ILE A 100 1.78 -8.74 -3.74
CA ILE A 100 0.53 -8.00 -3.58
C ILE A 100 0.70 -6.99 -2.45
N VAL A 101 0.47 -5.71 -2.72
CA VAL A 101 0.50 -4.67 -1.69
C VAL A 101 -0.92 -4.18 -1.40
N ASP A 102 -1.33 -4.35 -0.15
CA ASP A 102 -2.49 -3.65 0.38
C ASP A 102 -2.06 -2.21 0.73
N GLU A 103 -2.28 -1.33 -0.24
CA GLU A 103 -2.04 0.11 -0.15
C GLU A 103 -3.36 0.87 0.09
N ALA A 104 -4.31 0.27 0.81
CA ALA A 104 -5.61 0.88 1.08
C ALA A 104 -5.49 2.26 1.73
N HIS A 105 -4.42 2.53 2.45
CA HIS A 105 -4.13 3.79 3.13
C HIS A 105 -3.13 4.69 2.38
N GLY A 106 -2.77 4.37 1.14
CA GLY A 106 -1.74 5.09 0.37
C GLY A 106 -2.18 5.64 -0.99
N ALA A 107 -3.49 5.69 -1.31
CA ALA A 107 -3.97 6.13 -2.62
C ALA A 107 -3.55 7.59 -2.97
N HIS A 108 -3.27 8.43 -1.97
CA HIS A 108 -2.84 9.82 -2.14
C HIS A 108 -1.34 9.97 -2.49
N LEU A 109 -0.51 8.95 -2.23
CA LEU A 109 0.95 9.05 -2.35
C LEU A 109 1.40 9.46 -3.76
N VAL A 110 0.79 8.91 -4.80
CA VAL A 110 1.12 9.24 -6.20
C VAL A 110 0.86 10.72 -6.52
N TYR A 111 -0.17 11.31 -5.94
CA TYR A 111 -0.52 12.72 -6.17
C TYR A 111 0.41 13.65 -5.40
N ILE A 112 0.79 13.30 -4.17
CA ILE A 112 1.79 14.03 -3.40
C ILE A 112 3.14 14.03 -4.14
N GLU A 113 3.61 12.86 -4.58
CA GLU A 113 4.84 12.74 -5.35
C GLU A 113 4.83 13.63 -6.60
N ASN A 114 3.73 13.59 -7.37
CA ASN A 114 3.59 14.40 -8.58
C ASN A 114 3.58 15.91 -8.27
N THR A 115 2.93 16.31 -7.18
CA THR A 115 2.88 17.72 -6.75
C THR A 115 4.25 18.21 -6.32
N ILE A 116 4.98 17.43 -5.53
CA ILE A 116 6.35 17.76 -5.09
C ILE A 116 7.26 17.91 -6.31
N LYS A 117 7.24 16.95 -7.25
CA LYS A 117 8.06 17.01 -8.46
C LYS A 117 7.76 18.23 -9.33
N LYS A 118 6.49 18.65 -9.46
CA LYS A 118 6.12 19.83 -10.26
C LYS A 118 6.56 21.16 -9.62
N ASN A 119 6.54 21.24 -8.31
CA ASN A 119 6.79 22.48 -7.57
C ASN A 119 8.24 22.63 -7.09
N ALA A 120 9.06 21.56 -7.16
CA ALA A 120 10.47 21.58 -6.73
C ALA A 120 11.33 22.68 -7.39
N PHE A 121 10.88 23.26 -8.49
CA PHE A 121 11.58 24.32 -9.22
C PHE A 121 10.98 25.71 -9.03
N SER A 122 9.87 25.87 -8.33
CA SER A 122 9.11 27.12 -8.27
C SER A 122 8.96 27.74 -6.88
N ASP A 123 9.23 27.00 -5.82
CA ASP A 123 8.96 27.46 -4.45
C ASP A 123 10.26 27.76 -3.67
N THR A 124 10.29 28.90 -2.99
CA THR A 124 11.44 29.35 -2.17
C THR A 124 11.44 28.74 -0.76
N ASP A 125 10.33 28.11 -0.35
CA ASP A 125 10.21 27.44 0.94
C ASP A 125 10.48 25.93 0.79
N ASN A 126 11.72 25.53 1.06
CA ASN A 126 12.19 24.16 0.93
C ASN A 126 11.69 23.20 2.02
N SER A 127 10.99 23.68 3.04
CA SER A 127 10.63 22.85 4.22
C SER A 127 9.78 21.61 3.89
N ILE A 128 8.98 21.65 2.82
CA ILE A 128 8.18 20.52 2.35
C ILE A 128 9.04 19.51 1.57
N TYR A 129 10.01 20.01 0.81
CA TYR A 129 10.87 19.20 -0.06
C TYR A 129 11.93 18.43 0.71
N ASP A 130 12.24 18.87 1.94
CA ASP A 130 13.11 18.14 2.87
C ASP A 130 12.40 16.92 3.50
N MET A 131 11.07 16.85 3.41
CA MET A 131 10.30 15.69 3.88
C MET A 131 10.34 14.57 2.84
N LYS A 132 10.89 13.43 3.22
CA LYS A 132 10.89 12.22 2.38
C LYS A 132 9.53 11.56 2.39
N PHE A 133 8.64 11.96 1.48
CA PHE A 133 7.39 11.25 1.29
C PHE A 133 7.62 9.88 0.65
N PRO A 134 6.93 8.84 1.12
CA PRO A 134 7.03 7.52 0.53
C PRO A 134 6.44 7.51 -0.89
N LEU A 135 7.02 6.67 -1.74
CA LEU A 135 6.48 6.41 -3.07
C LEU A 135 5.36 5.35 -2.96
N SER A 136 4.38 5.45 -3.86
CA SER A 136 3.36 4.42 -4.01
C SER A 136 3.98 3.09 -4.44
N ALA A 137 3.46 1.98 -3.92
CA ALA A 137 3.86 0.63 -4.28
C ALA A 137 3.75 0.34 -5.78
N THR A 138 2.88 1.05 -6.50
CA THR A 138 2.75 0.99 -7.97
C THR A 138 4.03 1.37 -8.71
N ARG A 139 4.94 2.12 -8.07
CA ARG A 139 6.23 2.55 -8.63
C ARG A 139 7.42 1.77 -8.09
N LEU A 140 7.19 0.87 -7.14
CA LEU A 140 8.23 0.16 -6.40
C LEU A 140 8.33 -1.33 -6.76
N GLY A 141 7.67 -1.76 -7.84
CA GLY A 141 7.76 -3.13 -8.34
C GLY A 141 6.72 -4.09 -7.77
N ALA A 142 5.71 -3.61 -7.04
CA ALA A 142 4.59 -4.45 -6.65
C ALA A 142 3.79 -4.92 -7.88
N ASP A 143 3.42 -6.20 -7.92
CA ASP A 143 2.69 -6.81 -9.03
C ASP A 143 1.21 -6.44 -9.02
N ILE A 144 0.61 -6.45 -7.84
CA ILE A 144 -0.76 -6.02 -7.61
C ILE A 144 -0.78 -5.02 -6.46
N VAL A 145 -1.44 -3.88 -6.67
CA VAL A 145 -1.64 -2.88 -5.62
C VAL A 145 -3.12 -2.58 -5.48
N VAL A 146 -3.64 -2.67 -4.26
CA VAL A 146 -5.04 -2.37 -3.94
C VAL A 146 -5.09 -1.07 -3.15
N GLN A 147 -5.84 -0.09 -3.65
CA GLN A 147 -6.00 1.23 -3.02
C GLN A 147 -7.47 1.52 -2.74
N SER A 148 -7.78 1.96 -1.53
CA SER A 148 -9.11 2.47 -1.16
C SER A 148 -9.13 3.98 -1.36
N LEU A 149 -9.82 4.45 -2.41
CA LEU A 149 -9.88 5.89 -2.72
C LEU A 149 -10.58 6.67 -1.60
N HIS A 150 -11.64 6.10 -1.05
CA HIS A 150 -12.46 6.73 -0.02
C HIS A 150 -11.77 6.94 1.33
N LYS A 151 -10.60 6.33 1.57
CA LYS A 151 -9.87 6.46 2.83
C LYS A 151 -8.98 7.70 2.87
N THR A 152 -8.37 8.04 1.74
CA THR A 152 -7.33 9.08 1.69
C THR A 152 -7.52 10.10 0.56
N LEU A 153 -8.55 9.93 -0.26
CA LEU A 153 -8.90 10.81 -1.36
C LEU A 153 -10.39 11.23 -1.28
N PRO A 154 -10.79 12.35 -1.92
CA PRO A 154 -12.15 12.83 -1.90
C PRO A 154 -13.07 11.99 -2.81
N SER A 155 -13.32 10.74 -2.45
CA SER A 155 -14.19 9.81 -3.15
C SER A 155 -15.24 9.23 -2.22
N LEU A 156 -16.34 8.72 -2.79
CA LEU A 156 -17.42 8.10 -2.02
C LEU A 156 -16.92 6.81 -1.35
N THR A 157 -17.49 6.51 -0.19
CA THR A 157 -17.24 5.25 0.54
C THR A 157 -17.46 4.05 -0.36
N GLN A 158 -16.63 3.00 -0.20
CA GLN A 158 -16.56 1.77 -0.99
C GLN A 158 -15.82 1.89 -2.32
N THR A 159 -15.38 3.08 -2.74
CA THR A 159 -14.58 3.20 -3.96
C THR A 159 -13.15 2.71 -3.74
N ALA A 160 -12.68 1.88 -4.67
CA ALA A 160 -11.33 1.33 -4.65
C ALA A 160 -10.80 1.11 -6.06
N ILE A 161 -9.47 0.98 -6.19
CA ILE A 161 -8.79 0.64 -7.44
C ILE A 161 -7.83 -0.51 -7.18
N CYS A 162 -7.75 -1.42 -8.14
CA CYS A 162 -6.76 -2.48 -8.21
C CYS A 162 -5.84 -2.22 -9.41
N HIS A 163 -4.55 -2.07 -9.16
CA HIS A 163 -3.52 -1.93 -10.18
C HIS A 163 -2.85 -3.27 -10.43
N LEU A 164 -2.57 -3.58 -11.69
CA LEU A 164 -1.79 -4.72 -12.11
C LEU A 164 -0.61 -4.23 -12.97
N SER A 165 0.62 -4.50 -12.52
CA SER A 165 1.86 -4.11 -13.18
C SER A 165 2.85 -5.27 -13.10
N SER A 166 2.56 -6.39 -13.79
CA SER A 166 3.33 -7.60 -13.63
C SER A 166 3.21 -8.54 -14.82
N ASP A 167 4.31 -9.20 -15.14
CA ASP A 167 4.35 -10.34 -16.05
C ASP A 167 4.15 -11.68 -15.31
N LEU A 168 4.26 -11.67 -13.95
CA LEU A 168 4.05 -12.86 -13.11
C LEU A 168 2.56 -13.17 -12.92
N VAL A 169 1.68 -12.16 -13.07
CA VAL A 169 0.24 -12.29 -12.86
C VAL A 169 -0.51 -12.04 -14.16
N GLN A 170 -1.21 -13.06 -14.66
CA GLN A 170 -1.99 -12.92 -15.88
C GLN A 170 -3.25 -12.07 -15.64
N LYS A 171 -3.40 -10.98 -16.41
CA LYS A 171 -4.57 -10.08 -16.36
C LYS A 171 -5.90 -10.84 -16.47
N LYS A 172 -5.95 -11.90 -17.30
CA LYS A 172 -7.15 -12.71 -17.45
C LYS A 172 -7.58 -13.38 -16.15
N HIS A 173 -6.62 -13.94 -15.41
CA HIS A 173 -6.91 -14.62 -14.14
C HIS A 173 -7.34 -13.62 -13.07
N LEU A 174 -6.70 -12.44 -12.99
CA LEU A 174 -7.13 -11.38 -12.08
C LEU A 174 -8.57 -10.94 -12.37
N LYS A 175 -8.91 -10.69 -13.64
CA LYS A 175 -10.28 -10.35 -14.04
C LYS A 175 -11.30 -11.43 -13.67
N GLN A 176 -10.98 -12.70 -13.92
CA GLN A 176 -11.86 -13.81 -13.55
C GLN A 176 -12.11 -13.88 -12.04
N ALA A 177 -11.06 -13.67 -11.23
CA ALA A 177 -11.18 -13.65 -9.78
C ALA A 177 -12.03 -12.46 -9.28
N LEU A 178 -11.84 -11.27 -9.85
CA LEU A 178 -12.63 -10.09 -9.52
C LEU A 178 -14.11 -10.32 -9.85
N HIS A 179 -14.44 -10.86 -11.02
CA HIS A 179 -15.82 -11.15 -11.43
C HIS A 179 -16.59 -12.08 -10.49
N ILE A 180 -15.91 -12.89 -9.69
CA ILE A 180 -16.56 -13.75 -8.68
C ILE A 180 -17.14 -12.91 -7.53
N PHE A 181 -16.48 -11.81 -7.19
CA PHE A 181 -16.80 -10.97 -6.03
C PHE A 181 -17.45 -9.63 -6.40
N GLU A 182 -17.35 -9.23 -7.66
CA GLU A 182 -17.96 -8.00 -8.17
C GLU A 182 -19.45 -8.20 -8.40
N THR A 183 -20.22 -7.11 -8.24
CA THR A 183 -21.62 -7.08 -8.67
C THR A 183 -21.72 -7.11 -10.19
N SER A 184 -22.70 -7.81 -10.73
CA SER A 184 -23.03 -7.78 -12.17
C SER A 184 -23.66 -6.45 -12.62
N SER A 185 -24.14 -5.64 -11.67
CA SER A 185 -24.78 -4.33 -11.91
C SER A 185 -24.00 -3.23 -11.17
N PRO A 186 -22.94 -2.69 -11.76
CA PRO A 186 -22.09 -1.69 -11.10
C PRO A 186 -22.88 -0.39 -10.86
N SER A 187 -22.62 0.26 -9.73
CA SER A 187 -23.16 1.58 -9.43
C SER A 187 -22.46 2.65 -10.28
N TYR A 188 -23.18 3.25 -11.19
CA TYR A 188 -22.67 4.39 -12.00
C TYR A 188 -22.32 5.59 -11.14
N VAL A 189 -22.96 5.78 -9.98
CA VAL A 189 -22.62 6.84 -9.02
C VAL A 189 -21.20 6.63 -8.49
N PHE A 190 -20.83 5.40 -8.13
CA PHE A 190 -19.48 5.11 -7.67
C PHE A 190 -18.44 5.22 -8.79
N LEU A 191 -18.77 4.78 -10.00
CA LEU A 191 -17.88 4.94 -11.14
C LEU A 191 -17.63 6.43 -11.46
N ALA A 192 -18.68 7.25 -11.46
CA ALA A 192 -18.57 8.69 -11.62
C ALA A 192 -17.76 9.36 -10.50
N ALA A 193 -17.93 8.90 -9.25
CA ALA A 193 -17.16 9.41 -8.11
C ALA A 193 -15.66 9.07 -8.23
N ILE A 194 -15.32 7.87 -8.71
CA ILE A 194 -13.93 7.48 -8.98
C ILE A 194 -13.33 8.37 -10.06
N ASP A 195 -14.00 8.53 -11.20
CA ASP A 195 -13.53 9.37 -12.32
C ASP A 195 -13.36 10.84 -11.88
N ALA A 196 -14.35 11.41 -11.21
CA ALA A 196 -14.28 12.77 -10.70
C ALA A 196 -13.14 12.96 -9.69
N CYS A 197 -12.95 12.01 -8.79
CA CYS A 197 -11.86 12.02 -7.80
C CYS A 197 -10.48 12.02 -8.47
N ILE A 198 -10.25 11.10 -9.40
CA ILE A 198 -8.98 10.98 -10.12
C ILE A 198 -8.67 12.26 -10.91
N ARG A 199 -9.67 12.79 -11.60
CA ARG A 199 -9.55 14.04 -12.36
C ARG A 199 -9.23 15.21 -11.45
N TYR A 200 -9.99 15.39 -10.36
CA TYR A 200 -9.75 16.43 -9.37
C TYR A 200 -8.32 16.38 -8.85
N MET A 201 -7.87 15.23 -8.36
CA MET A 201 -6.52 15.06 -7.81
C MET A 201 -5.41 15.31 -8.84
N SER A 202 -5.67 15.05 -10.12
CA SER A 202 -4.70 15.25 -11.21
C SER A 202 -4.57 16.71 -11.62
N GLU A 203 -5.64 17.49 -11.48
CA GLU A 203 -5.74 18.89 -11.96
C GLU A 203 -5.43 19.91 -10.85
N HIS A 204 -5.62 19.56 -9.56
CA HIS A 204 -5.59 20.49 -8.42
C HIS A 204 -4.29 20.40 -7.61
N ASN A 205 -3.13 20.47 -8.30
CA ASN A 205 -1.83 20.42 -7.61
C ASN A 205 -1.58 21.60 -6.66
N ALA A 206 -2.17 22.77 -6.91
CA ALA A 206 -2.02 23.93 -6.05
C ALA A 206 -2.66 23.71 -4.68
N GLU A 207 -3.84 23.08 -4.66
CA GLU A 207 -4.57 22.74 -3.43
C GLU A 207 -3.85 21.64 -2.65
N ILE A 208 -3.28 20.66 -3.35
CA ILE A 208 -2.45 19.62 -2.71
C ILE A 208 -1.21 20.26 -2.08
N ASN A 209 -0.55 21.20 -2.77
CA ASN A 209 0.59 21.91 -2.21
C ASN A 209 0.21 22.75 -0.98
N MET A 210 -0.93 23.43 -1.03
CA MET A 210 -1.45 24.16 0.13
C MET A 210 -1.76 23.22 1.30
N TYR A 211 -2.36 22.08 1.04
CA TYR A 211 -2.58 21.04 2.07
C TYR A 211 -1.25 20.61 2.72
N LEU A 212 -0.22 20.34 1.93
CA LEU A 212 1.09 19.94 2.45
C LEU A 212 1.73 21.04 3.31
N LYS A 213 1.62 22.31 2.90
CA LYS A 213 2.09 23.46 3.71
C LYS A 213 1.35 23.54 5.04
N ASN A 214 0.03 23.44 5.02
CA ASN A 214 -0.78 23.46 6.24
C ASN A 214 -0.45 22.27 7.17
N LEU A 215 -0.15 21.12 6.61
CA LEU A 215 0.26 19.92 7.37
C LEU A 215 1.59 20.14 8.10
N VAL A 216 2.58 20.75 7.43
CA VAL A 216 3.87 21.11 8.05
C VAL A 216 3.67 22.11 9.19
N GLU A 217 2.89 23.14 8.96
CA GLU A 217 2.57 24.15 9.99
C GLU A 217 1.86 23.53 11.20
N PHE A 218 0.88 22.66 10.94
CA PHE A 218 0.17 21.93 11.96
C PHE A 218 1.10 21.07 12.83
N ARG A 219 2.00 20.29 12.19
CA ARG A 219 2.97 19.47 12.91
C ARG A 219 3.91 20.32 13.77
N LYS A 220 4.45 21.43 13.24
CA LYS A 220 5.24 22.40 14.01
C LYS A 220 4.44 23.00 15.20
N GLY A 221 3.13 23.14 15.04
CA GLY A 221 2.23 23.61 16.10
C GLY A 221 2.09 22.58 17.23
N ILE A 222 1.91 21.31 16.88
CA ILE A 222 1.79 20.21 17.86
C ILE A 222 3.07 20.01 18.64
N ASP A 223 4.24 20.13 18.03
CA ASP A 223 5.54 20.01 18.71
C ASP A 223 5.72 21.01 19.87
N ARG A 224 4.92 22.08 19.89
CA ARG A 224 4.87 23.05 20.99
C ARG A 224 3.89 22.66 22.11
N CYS A 225 3.07 21.64 21.88
CA CYS A 225 2.08 21.16 22.87
C CYS A 225 2.78 20.26 23.89
N LYS A 226 2.51 20.50 25.20
CA LYS A 226 3.13 19.74 26.29
C LYS A 226 2.59 18.31 26.44
N ASN A 227 1.33 18.09 26.06
CA ASN A 227 0.60 16.85 26.37
C ASN A 227 0.14 16.08 25.12
N ILE A 228 0.58 16.49 23.93
CA ILE A 228 0.26 15.84 22.67
C ILE A 228 1.56 15.62 21.93
N HIS A 229 1.79 14.40 21.51
CA HIS A 229 2.96 14.02 20.74
C HIS A 229 2.51 13.32 19.46
N LEU A 230 2.99 13.77 18.32
CA LEU A 230 2.82 13.03 17.07
C LEU A 230 3.82 11.88 17.05
N TRP A 231 3.28 10.67 16.88
CA TRP A 231 4.14 9.55 16.60
C TRP A 231 4.59 9.60 15.13
N GLN A 232 5.85 9.27 14.90
CA GLN A 232 6.41 9.09 13.56
C GLN A 232 7.46 7.98 13.60
N ASP A 233 7.56 7.21 12.52
CA ASP A 233 8.61 6.22 12.39
C ASP A 233 9.92 6.93 12.03
N GLU A 234 10.95 6.72 12.84
CA GLU A 234 12.30 7.26 12.59
C GLU A 234 13.12 6.40 11.61
N GLY A 235 12.49 5.38 11.00
CA GLY A 235 13.16 4.45 10.11
C GLY A 235 13.54 5.02 8.73
N GLU A 236 14.53 4.39 8.08
CA GLU A 236 15.05 4.80 6.77
C GLU A 236 14.04 4.68 5.61
N SER A 237 13.00 3.85 5.74
CA SER A 237 12.02 3.57 4.69
C SER A 237 10.99 4.67 4.47
N GLY A 238 10.98 5.69 5.32
CA GLY A 238 10.02 6.77 5.27
C GLY A 238 8.74 6.46 6.04
N TYR A 239 8.00 7.51 6.29
CA TYR A 239 6.74 7.53 7.01
C TYR A 239 5.74 8.36 6.22
N ASP A 240 4.49 7.97 6.21
CA ASP A 240 3.43 8.77 5.61
C ASP A 240 3.04 9.93 6.54
N PHE A 241 3.67 11.08 6.32
CA PHE A 241 3.47 12.29 7.12
C PHE A 241 2.05 12.86 7.06
N THR A 242 1.19 12.36 6.19
CA THR A 242 -0.23 12.75 6.18
C THR A 242 -1.01 12.12 7.31
N LYS A 243 -0.46 11.12 7.99
CA LYS A 243 -1.05 10.50 9.18
C LYS A 243 -0.75 11.34 10.42
N LEU A 244 -1.74 11.47 11.30
CA LEU A 244 -1.69 12.28 12.51
C LEU A 244 -2.05 11.44 13.73
#